data_7b00fc325a71ae509a352b42d5108634
#
_entry.id   7b00fc325a71ae509a352b42d5108634
#
_cell.length_a   1.000
_cell.length_b   1.000
_cell.length_c   1.000
_cell.angle_alpha   90.00
_cell.angle_beta   90.00
_cell.angle_gamma   90.00
#
_symmetry.space_group_name_H-M   'P 1'
#
loop_
_entity.id
_entity.type
_entity.pdbx_description
1 polymer ?
#
loop_
_entity_poly.entity_id
_entity_poly.type
_entity_poly.pdbx_seq_one_letter_code
_entity_poly.pdbx_strand_id
1 'polypeptide(L)'
;MKKPLVKSLSVITVNVPLKRPIVASLGTFEYWPYMLIEITMSDGTIGKGYIGPYLVNYTQTITLAMKELFKNFQDREIAPYQFYNEGMNHLSLLGRSGIALYALAGLDIAFWDASSKICNEPLC
;
A
#
# COMPACT_ATOMS: atom_id res chain seq x y z
N MET A 1 -5.78 -26.87 -1.29
CA MET A 1 -6.74 -25.73 -1.25
C MET A 1 -6.22 -24.58 -2.09
N LYS A 2 -7.05 -24.04 -2.95
CA LYS A 2 -6.71 -22.82 -3.67
C LYS A 2 -6.74 -21.63 -2.70
N LYS A 3 -5.72 -20.79 -2.75
CA LYS A 3 -5.71 -19.52 -2.03
C LYS A 3 -6.71 -18.55 -2.68
N PRO A 4 -7.33 -17.66 -1.91
CA PRO A 4 -8.18 -16.62 -2.47
C PRO A 4 -7.43 -15.77 -3.50
N LEU A 5 -8.19 -15.25 -4.46
CA LEU A 5 -7.66 -14.37 -5.51
C LEU A 5 -7.74 -12.90 -5.09
N VAL A 6 -6.75 -12.14 -5.45
CA VAL A 6 -6.72 -10.68 -5.28
C VAL A 6 -7.73 -10.04 -6.24
N LYS A 7 -8.71 -9.28 -5.74
CA LYS A 7 -9.82 -8.78 -6.58
C LYS A 7 -9.79 -7.28 -6.82
N SER A 8 -9.73 -6.49 -5.76
CA SER A 8 -9.84 -5.03 -5.92
C SER A 8 -8.97 -4.28 -4.91
N LEU A 9 -8.65 -3.06 -5.28
CA LEU A 9 -7.86 -2.11 -4.49
C LEU A 9 -8.68 -0.86 -4.22
N SER A 10 -8.68 -0.41 -2.96
CA SER A 10 -9.19 0.88 -2.55
C SER A 10 -8.09 1.67 -1.85
N VAL A 11 -7.89 2.91 -2.25
CA VAL A 11 -6.93 3.83 -1.63
C VAL A 11 -7.65 5.12 -1.27
N ILE A 12 -7.63 5.49 0.00
CA ILE A 12 -8.26 6.71 0.51
C ILE A 12 -7.19 7.55 1.19
N THR A 13 -7.07 8.81 0.78
CA THR A 13 -6.20 9.78 1.45
C THR A 13 -6.98 10.54 2.51
N VAL A 14 -6.42 10.60 3.72
CA VAL A 14 -6.91 11.45 4.82
C VAL A 14 -5.79 12.39 5.24
N ASN A 15 -6.12 13.63 5.55
CA ASN A 15 -5.17 14.64 6.01
C ASN A 15 -5.51 15.00 7.45
N VAL A 16 -4.76 14.45 8.39
CA VAL A 16 -5.08 14.48 9.82
C VAL A 16 -4.48 15.74 10.45
N PRO A 17 -5.29 16.60 11.11
CA PRO A 17 -4.75 17.72 11.86
C PRO A 17 -3.96 17.21 13.07
N LEU A 18 -2.77 17.76 13.26
CA LEU A 18 -1.92 17.42 14.39
C LEU A 18 -2.25 18.30 15.60
N LYS A 19 -2.36 17.69 16.79
CA LYS A 19 -2.53 18.43 18.04
C LYS A 19 -1.34 19.36 18.33
N ARG A 20 -0.15 18.94 17.90
CA ARG A 20 1.08 19.73 17.97
C ARG A 20 1.75 19.68 16.60
N PRO A 21 2.02 20.83 15.97
CA PRO A 21 2.74 20.85 14.71
C PRO A 21 4.12 20.19 14.81
N ILE A 22 4.53 19.52 13.74
CA ILE A 22 5.89 18.98 13.62
C ILE A 22 6.74 20.06 12.97
N VAL A 23 7.80 20.48 13.67
CA VAL A 23 8.76 21.46 13.16
C VAL A 23 9.99 20.70 12.66
N ALA A 24 10.32 20.86 11.40
CA ALA A 24 11.47 20.27 10.74
C ALA A 24 12.26 21.32 9.95
N SER A 25 13.44 20.95 9.50
CA SER A 25 14.28 21.85 8.68
C SER A 25 13.60 22.31 7.38
N LEU A 26 12.66 21.53 6.86
CA LEU A 26 11.91 21.83 5.64
C LEU A 26 10.61 22.62 5.88
N GLY A 27 10.24 22.88 7.13
CA GLY A 27 9.06 23.66 7.46
C GLY A 27 8.27 23.09 8.65
N THR A 28 7.09 23.67 8.86
CA THR A 28 6.16 23.29 9.92
C THR A 28 4.99 22.50 9.30
N PHE A 29 4.73 21.32 9.84
CA PHE A 29 3.63 20.47 9.41
C PHE A 29 2.50 20.55 10.43
N GLU A 30 1.39 21.14 10.06
CA GLU A 30 0.18 21.23 10.88
C GLU A 30 -0.77 20.05 10.65
N TYR A 31 -0.64 19.38 9.50
CA TYR A 31 -1.41 18.22 9.08
C TYR A 31 -0.47 17.10 8.67
N TRP A 32 -0.94 15.86 8.85
CA TRP A 32 -0.21 14.70 8.40
C TRP A 32 -1.07 13.84 7.48
N PRO A 33 -0.66 13.63 6.23
CA PRO A 33 -1.43 12.81 5.31
C PRO A 33 -1.19 11.33 5.59
N TYR A 34 -2.27 10.56 5.55
CA TYR A 34 -2.22 9.10 5.52
C TYR A 34 -2.96 8.61 4.30
N MET A 35 -2.42 7.58 3.67
CA MET A 35 -3.09 6.82 2.63
C MET A 35 -3.51 5.49 3.21
N LEU A 36 -4.82 5.26 3.27
CA LEU A 36 -5.43 4.04 3.78
C LEU A 36 -5.67 3.10 2.61
N ILE A 37 -5.12 1.89 2.71
CA ILE A 37 -5.09 0.93 1.60
C ILE A 37 -5.88 -0.30 2.01
N GLU A 38 -6.80 -0.73 1.16
CA GLU A 38 -7.54 -1.97 1.32
C GLU A 38 -7.47 -2.78 0.03
N ILE A 39 -7.12 -4.06 0.15
CA ILE A 39 -7.26 -5.04 -0.91
C ILE A 39 -8.37 -6.03 -0.54
N THR A 40 -9.26 -6.30 -1.47
CA THR A 40 -10.35 -7.26 -1.27
C THR A 40 -10.03 -8.55 -2.02
N MET A 41 -10.18 -9.65 -1.31
CA MET A 41 -9.95 -10.99 -1.83
C MET A 41 -11.24 -11.63 -2.32
N SER A 42 -11.14 -12.68 -3.13
CA SER A 42 -12.31 -13.39 -3.68
C SER A 42 -13.19 -14.07 -2.63
N ASP A 43 -12.67 -14.34 -1.45
CA ASP A 43 -13.41 -14.90 -0.31
C ASP A 43 -14.01 -13.82 0.62
N GLY A 44 -13.85 -12.54 0.26
CA GLY A 44 -14.31 -11.41 1.07
C GLY A 44 -13.31 -10.91 2.12
N THR A 45 -12.17 -11.57 2.29
CA THR A 45 -11.11 -11.08 3.18
C THR A 45 -10.62 -9.72 2.72
N ILE A 46 -10.42 -8.79 3.65
CA ILE A 46 -9.89 -7.46 3.38
C ILE A 46 -8.53 -7.32 4.05
N GLY A 47 -7.49 -7.16 3.24
CA GLY A 47 -6.16 -6.80 3.70
C GLY A 47 -6.02 -5.28 3.80
N LYS A 48 -5.48 -4.80 4.91
CA LYS A 48 -5.36 -3.38 5.21
C LYS A 48 -3.92 -2.97 5.40
N GLY A 49 -3.60 -1.78 4.89
CA GLY A 49 -2.33 -1.13 5.12
C GLY A 49 -2.48 0.37 5.14
N TYR A 50 -1.44 1.06 5.55
CA TYR A 50 -1.38 2.51 5.41
C TYR A 50 0.06 2.98 5.22
N ILE A 51 0.20 4.15 4.64
CA ILE A 51 1.47 4.87 4.55
C ILE A 51 1.25 6.35 4.88
N GLY A 52 2.31 7.02 5.35
CA GLY A 52 2.33 8.45 5.61
C GLY A 52 3.33 9.15 4.69
N PRO A 53 2.92 9.61 3.50
CA PRO A 53 3.86 10.07 2.47
C PRO A 53 4.35 11.52 2.65
N TYR A 54 4.25 12.10 3.81
CA TYR A 54 4.67 13.45 4.19
C TYR A 54 3.94 14.59 3.46
N LEU A 55 3.83 14.52 2.14
CA LEU A 55 3.29 15.60 1.31
C LEU A 55 1.94 15.19 0.69
N VAL A 56 0.87 15.83 1.13
CA VAL A 56 -0.48 15.54 0.67
C VAL A 56 -0.65 15.72 -0.85
N ASN A 57 0.07 16.65 -1.45
CA ASN A 57 -0.02 16.94 -2.89
C ASN A 57 0.42 15.75 -3.78
N TYR A 58 1.21 14.81 -3.25
CA TYR A 58 1.72 13.66 -4.00
C TYR A 58 0.91 12.38 -3.79
N THR A 59 -0.11 12.41 -2.94
CA THR A 59 -0.92 11.22 -2.64
C THR A 59 -1.66 10.68 -3.87
N GLN A 60 -2.11 11.54 -4.77
CA GLN A 60 -2.73 11.11 -6.02
C GLN A 60 -1.74 10.40 -6.94
N THR A 61 -0.52 10.91 -7.04
CA THR A 61 0.53 10.28 -7.85
C THR A 61 0.89 8.90 -7.30
N ILE A 62 1.01 8.78 -5.98
CA ILE A 62 1.26 7.49 -5.32
C ILE A 62 0.09 6.53 -5.55
N THR A 63 -1.15 7.02 -5.46
CA THR A 63 -2.35 6.22 -5.73
C THR A 63 -2.35 5.66 -7.15
N LEU A 64 -2.00 6.46 -8.14
CA LEU A 64 -1.87 5.99 -9.53
C LEU A 64 -0.79 4.93 -9.68
N ALA A 65 0.37 5.13 -9.04
CA ALA A 65 1.44 4.15 -9.04
C ALA A 65 1.01 2.83 -8.39
N MET A 66 0.25 2.88 -7.27
CA MET A 66 -0.32 1.69 -6.64
C MET A 66 -1.27 0.94 -7.59
N LYS A 67 -2.15 1.67 -8.26
CA LYS A 67 -3.11 1.07 -9.20
C LYS A 67 -2.41 0.39 -10.37
N GLU A 68 -1.36 0.99 -10.90
CA GLU A 68 -0.57 0.37 -11.97
C GLU A 68 0.15 -0.90 -11.52
N LEU A 69 0.79 -0.88 -10.35
CA LEU A 69 1.37 -2.08 -9.76
C LEU A 69 0.33 -3.17 -9.50
N PHE A 70 -0.80 -2.81 -8.93
CA PHE A 70 -1.87 -3.73 -8.57
C PHE A 70 -2.41 -4.52 -9.77
N LYS A 71 -2.48 -3.91 -10.95
CA LYS A 71 -2.97 -4.57 -12.18
C LYS A 71 -2.23 -5.86 -12.50
N ASN A 72 -0.94 -5.93 -12.16
CA ASN A 72 -0.11 -7.12 -12.42
C ASN A 72 -0.44 -8.30 -11.50
N PHE A 73 -1.19 -8.05 -10.42
CA PHE A 73 -1.48 -9.05 -9.38
C PHE A 73 -2.97 -9.34 -9.25
N GLN A 74 -3.81 -8.57 -9.93
CA GLN A 74 -5.25 -8.78 -9.94
C GLN A 74 -5.60 -10.15 -10.53
N ASP A 75 -6.58 -10.82 -9.92
CA ASP A 75 -7.04 -12.17 -10.27
C ASP A 75 -5.98 -13.29 -10.10
N ARG A 76 -4.92 -13.01 -9.36
CA ARG A 76 -3.90 -13.99 -8.97
C ARG A 76 -4.10 -14.42 -7.50
N GLU A 77 -3.59 -15.58 -7.15
CA GLU A 77 -3.55 -16.02 -5.76
C GLU A 77 -2.69 -15.10 -4.90
N ILE A 78 -3.08 -14.92 -3.64
CA ILE A 78 -2.30 -14.11 -2.70
C ILE A 78 -0.94 -14.74 -2.41
N ALA A 79 0.13 -14.01 -2.67
CA ALA A 79 1.50 -14.46 -2.47
C ALA A 79 2.41 -13.24 -2.16
N PRO A 80 2.50 -12.79 -0.88
CA PRO A 80 3.21 -11.56 -0.53
C PRO A 80 4.68 -11.53 -0.94
N TYR A 81 5.42 -12.62 -0.76
CA TYR A 81 6.82 -12.69 -1.20
C TYR A 81 6.97 -12.51 -2.71
N GLN A 82 6.11 -13.17 -3.47
CA GLN A 82 6.12 -13.08 -4.92
C GLN A 82 5.74 -11.67 -5.37
N PHE A 83 4.73 -11.07 -4.71
CA PHE A 83 4.33 -9.68 -4.93
C PHE A 83 5.52 -8.73 -4.76
N TYR A 84 6.22 -8.82 -3.64
CA TYR A 84 7.37 -7.96 -3.37
C TYR A 84 8.47 -8.11 -4.44
N ASN A 85 8.87 -9.34 -4.73
CA ASN A 85 9.95 -9.60 -5.69
C ASN A 85 9.58 -9.16 -7.11
N GLU A 86 8.40 -9.50 -7.59
CA GLU A 86 7.93 -9.08 -8.91
C GLU A 86 7.73 -7.56 -8.97
N GLY A 87 7.19 -6.95 -7.92
CA GLY A 87 7.02 -5.50 -7.82
C GLY A 87 8.36 -4.76 -7.88
N MET A 88 9.36 -5.21 -7.14
CA MET A 88 10.71 -4.64 -7.19
C MET A 88 11.34 -4.78 -8.59
N ASN A 89 11.15 -5.92 -9.24
CA ASN A 89 11.64 -6.12 -10.61
C ASN A 89 10.90 -5.22 -11.60
N HIS A 90 9.58 -5.08 -11.46
CA HIS A 90 8.78 -4.21 -12.31
C HIS A 90 9.23 -2.75 -12.23
N LEU A 91 9.64 -2.29 -11.04
CA LEU A 91 10.09 -0.93 -10.81
C LEU A 91 11.57 -0.70 -11.17
N SER A 92 12.30 -1.71 -11.59
CA SER A 92 13.76 -1.63 -11.79
C SER A 92 14.19 -0.54 -12.79
N LEU A 93 13.42 -0.31 -13.85
CA LEU A 93 13.71 0.71 -14.86
C LEU A 93 13.25 2.11 -14.46
N LEU A 94 12.25 2.22 -13.60
CA LEU A 94 11.75 3.51 -13.10
C LEU A 94 12.55 4.03 -11.90
N GLY A 95 13.24 3.13 -11.22
CA GLY A 95 13.89 3.39 -9.94
C GLY A 95 13.10 2.83 -8.76
N ARG A 96 13.83 2.35 -7.76
CA ARG A 96 13.29 1.70 -6.56
C ARG A 96 13.38 2.62 -5.36
N SER A 97 12.86 3.83 -5.51
CA SER A 97 12.88 4.84 -4.46
C SER A 97 11.71 5.82 -4.60
N GLY A 98 11.51 6.65 -3.60
CA GLY A 98 10.51 7.72 -3.63
C GLY A 98 9.10 7.19 -3.87
N ILE A 99 8.37 7.82 -4.79
CA ILE A 99 6.96 7.54 -5.08
C ILE A 99 6.72 6.06 -5.42
N ALA A 100 7.59 5.47 -6.23
CA ALA A 100 7.47 4.06 -6.62
C ALA A 100 7.56 3.12 -5.42
N LEU A 101 8.50 3.38 -4.51
CA LEU A 101 8.67 2.57 -3.31
C LEU A 101 7.56 2.78 -2.28
N TYR A 102 7.04 4.00 -2.14
CA TYR A 102 5.83 4.26 -1.33
C TYR A 102 4.65 3.41 -1.82
N ALA A 103 4.43 3.38 -3.13
CA ALA A 103 3.35 2.60 -3.73
C ALA A 103 3.52 1.10 -3.45
N LEU A 104 4.71 0.56 -3.65
CA LEU A 104 5.01 -0.85 -3.37
C LEU A 104 4.85 -1.17 -1.88
N ALA A 105 5.39 -0.34 -1.00
CA ALA A 105 5.35 -0.56 0.44
C ALA A 105 3.91 -0.58 0.98
N GLY A 106 3.07 0.34 0.54
CA GLY A 106 1.67 0.39 0.96
C GLY A 106 0.89 -0.86 0.56
N LEU A 107 1.07 -1.31 -0.68
CA LEU A 107 0.47 -2.55 -1.15
C LEU A 107 1.04 -3.78 -0.43
N ASP A 108 2.34 -3.82 -0.19
CA ASP A 108 3.01 -4.92 0.50
C ASP A 108 2.41 -5.16 1.89
N ILE A 109 2.22 -4.10 2.67
CA ILE A 109 1.58 -4.18 3.99
C ILE A 109 0.17 -4.80 3.88
N ALA A 110 -0.63 -4.35 2.92
CA ALA A 110 -1.98 -4.85 2.72
C ALA A 110 -2.00 -6.33 2.24
N PHE A 111 -1.05 -6.74 1.41
CA PHE A 111 -0.88 -8.14 0.98
C PHE A 111 -0.53 -9.04 2.15
N TRP A 112 0.39 -8.64 3.01
CA TRP A 112 0.73 -9.40 4.21
C TRP A 112 -0.42 -9.50 5.19
N ASP A 113 -1.15 -8.41 5.43
CA ASP A 113 -2.32 -8.41 6.30
C ASP A 113 -3.41 -9.36 5.77
N ALA A 114 -3.68 -9.33 4.46
CA ALA A 114 -4.62 -10.27 3.85
C ALA A 114 -4.17 -11.72 4.02
N SER A 115 -2.88 -11.99 3.77
CA SER A 115 -2.32 -13.34 3.88
C SER A 115 -2.42 -13.88 5.31
N SER A 116 -2.11 -13.06 6.31
CA SER A 116 -2.21 -13.46 7.72
C SER A 116 -3.63 -13.79 8.12
N LYS A 117 -4.61 -12.98 7.70
CA LYS A 117 -6.04 -13.22 7.94
C LYS A 117 -6.53 -14.52 7.30
N ILE A 118 -6.10 -14.79 6.06
CA ILE A 118 -6.45 -16.03 5.34
C ILE A 118 -5.89 -17.27 6.06
N CYS A 119 -4.67 -17.16 6.59
CA CYS A 119 -4.04 -18.24 7.36
C CYS A 119 -4.55 -18.33 8.80
N ASN A 120 -5.36 -17.37 9.24
CA ASN A 120 -5.80 -17.22 10.63
C ASN A 120 -4.63 -17.16 11.62
N GLU A 121 -3.57 -16.45 11.23
CA GLU A 121 -2.36 -16.26 12.03
C GLU A 121 -2.10 -14.76 12.20
N PRO A 122 -1.50 -14.35 13.33
CA PRO A 122 -1.10 -12.96 13.48
C PRO A 122 -0.01 -12.58 12.48
N LEU A 123 0.06 -11.32 12.10
CA LEU A 123 1.05 -10.82 11.16
C LEU A 123 2.47 -10.75 11.77
N CYS A 124 2.56 -10.66 13.08
CA CYS A 124 3.84 -10.61 13.83
C CYS A 124 4.27 -11.98 14.35
#